data_06777f3b62996acabf93fda4c0f31af2
#
_entry.id   06777f3b62996acabf93fda4c0f31af2
#
_cell.length_a   1.000
_cell.length_b   1.000
_cell.length_c   1.000
_cell.angle_alpha   90.00
_cell.angle_beta   90.00
_cell.angle_gamma   90.00
#
_symmetry.space_group_name_H-M   'P 1'
#
loop_
_entity.id
_entity.type
_entity.pdbx_description
1 polymer ?
#
loop_
_entity_poly.entity_id
_entity_poly.type
_entity_poly.pdbx_seq_one_letter_code
_entity_poly.pdbx_strand_id
1 'polypeptide(L)'
;IIVLVGAPLLQKTIDEGQSFDDDILRCVIAVDDSKTMNYPIGYNYEMLKLYAWQTGKQTDIFLGGEEYLDSLSSGAVDIVVLPSTDSLIYDKNFYASATLADSSSWIIDGKLTASHREMNIWLSHFFVTDEHKNIVERFTPAYEPFKRVSTGRKYKNISPYDELISKYAEKLGWKREMLAALIWQESKFRIEAKSRRGAVGLMQMMPRTASRFEADNLLDPEENIAAAVRYLSHLQSMFRIYTEDRAELMK
;
A
#
# COMPACT_ATOMS: atom_id res chain seq x y z
N ILE A 1 -13.07 -21.49 3.13
CA ILE A 1 -14.08 -21.49 2.06
C ILE A 1 -15.17 -20.54 2.49
N ILE A 2 -15.04 -19.27 2.17
CA ILE A 2 -16.13 -18.29 2.29
C ILE A 2 -16.84 -18.30 0.95
N VAL A 3 -18.01 -18.91 0.93
CA VAL A 3 -18.90 -18.95 -0.22
C VAL A 3 -19.46 -17.54 -0.41
N LEU A 4 -19.09 -16.91 -1.52
CA LEU A 4 -19.74 -15.71 -2.05
C LEU A 4 -21.21 -16.04 -2.41
N VAL A 5 -22.12 -15.89 -1.47
CA VAL A 5 -23.56 -15.89 -1.73
C VAL A 5 -23.98 -14.42 -1.77
N GLY A 6 -23.97 -13.84 -2.97
CA GLY A 6 -24.45 -12.47 -3.17
C GLY A 6 -24.23 -11.84 -4.55
N ALA A 7 -23.45 -12.48 -5.42
CA ALA A 7 -23.09 -11.90 -6.72
C ALA A 7 -24.23 -11.78 -7.79
N PRO A 8 -25.35 -12.52 -7.78
CA PRO A 8 -26.30 -12.41 -8.88
C PRO A 8 -27.37 -11.32 -8.75
N LEU A 9 -27.50 -10.65 -7.61
CA LEU A 9 -28.55 -9.63 -7.43
C LEU A 9 -28.09 -8.20 -7.74
N LEU A 10 -26.79 -7.93 -7.77
CA LEU A 10 -26.24 -6.62 -8.14
C LEU A 10 -26.14 -6.38 -9.65
N GLN A 11 -26.20 -7.43 -10.44
CA GLN A 11 -26.00 -7.36 -11.91
C GLN A 11 -27.23 -6.88 -12.70
N LYS A 12 -28.36 -6.65 -12.05
CA LYS A 12 -29.64 -6.37 -12.75
C LYS A 12 -30.12 -4.92 -12.73
N THR A 13 -29.34 -3.99 -12.16
CA THR A 13 -29.68 -2.56 -12.10
C THR A 13 -28.51 -1.64 -12.41
N ILE A 14 -27.53 -2.10 -13.21
CA ILE A 14 -26.46 -1.23 -13.69
C ILE A 14 -26.99 -0.51 -14.93
N ASP A 15 -27.32 0.75 -14.73
CA ASP A 15 -27.60 1.74 -15.77
C ASP A 15 -26.38 1.89 -16.69
N GLU A 16 -26.62 2.13 -18.00
CA GLU A 16 -25.64 2.17 -19.09
C GLU A 16 -24.63 3.33 -18.97
N GLY A 17 -23.91 3.41 -17.84
CA GLY A 17 -22.82 4.39 -17.66
C GLY A 17 -21.49 3.84 -18.13
N GLN A 18 -20.52 4.72 -18.42
CA GLN A 18 -19.16 4.29 -18.72
C GLN A 18 -18.47 3.73 -17.47
N SER A 19 -17.71 2.66 -17.68
CA SER A 19 -16.89 1.99 -16.67
C SER A 19 -15.43 1.95 -17.09
N PHE A 20 -14.54 1.53 -16.17
CA PHE A 20 -13.15 1.27 -16.50
C PHE A 20 -13.05 0.18 -17.57
N ASP A 21 -12.35 0.51 -18.67
CA ASP A 21 -12.32 -0.35 -19.87
C ASP A 21 -11.35 -1.53 -19.75
N ASP A 22 -10.32 -1.40 -18.91
CA ASP A 22 -9.23 -2.37 -18.83
C ASP A 22 -9.37 -3.34 -17.64
N ASP A 23 -8.72 -4.50 -17.77
CA ASP A 23 -8.51 -5.45 -16.68
C ASP A 23 -7.46 -4.96 -15.66
N ILE A 24 -6.75 -3.88 -15.98
CA ILE A 24 -5.74 -3.25 -15.14
C ILE A 24 -6.22 -1.88 -14.71
N LEU A 25 -6.30 -1.68 -13.40
CA LEU A 25 -6.64 -0.41 -12.76
C LEU A 25 -5.35 0.38 -12.50
N ARG A 26 -5.17 1.48 -13.22
CA ARG A 26 -4.01 2.36 -13.08
C ARG A 26 -4.33 3.44 -12.05
N CYS A 27 -3.61 3.41 -10.94
CA CYS A 27 -3.87 4.31 -9.82
C CYS A 27 -2.66 5.19 -9.51
N VAL A 28 -2.91 6.43 -9.17
CA VAL A 28 -1.88 7.34 -8.67
C VAL A 28 -2.24 7.79 -7.26
N ILE A 29 -1.32 7.62 -6.32
CA ILE A 29 -1.43 8.22 -4.99
C ILE A 29 -0.58 9.49 -5.01
N ALA A 30 -1.25 10.64 -4.89
CA ALA A 30 -0.57 11.93 -4.90
C ALA A 30 0.30 12.08 -3.65
N VAL A 31 1.54 12.49 -3.87
CA VAL A 31 2.52 12.82 -2.82
C VAL A 31 2.85 14.29 -2.95
N ASP A 32 2.47 15.08 -1.97
CA ASP A 32 2.85 16.50 -1.89
C ASP A 32 4.11 16.64 -1.05
N ASP A 33 5.22 16.99 -1.68
CA ASP A 33 6.51 17.22 -1.02
C ASP A 33 6.48 18.42 -0.05
N SER A 34 5.50 19.33 -0.20
CA SER A 34 5.38 20.56 0.61
C SER A 34 4.62 20.34 1.91
N LYS A 35 3.78 19.32 1.98
CA LYS A 35 3.00 18.95 3.16
C LYS A 35 3.56 17.63 3.68
N THR A 36 4.10 17.64 4.88
CA THR A 36 4.35 16.41 5.65
C THR A 36 3.02 15.65 5.74
N MET A 37 2.78 14.77 4.76
CA MET A 37 1.56 13.98 4.75
C MET A 37 1.58 13.09 5.99
N ASN A 38 0.72 13.41 6.95
CA ASN A 38 0.45 12.57 8.11
C ASN A 38 -0.28 11.27 7.74
N TYR A 39 -0.47 11.03 6.43
CA TYR A 39 -1.25 9.90 5.93
C TYR A 39 -0.34 8.80 5.46
N PRO A 40 -0.51 7.59 5.97
CA PRO A 40 0.24 6.45 5.49
C PRO A 40 -0.24 6.10 4.08
N ILE A 41 0.56 6.42 3.08
CA ILE A 41 0.31 6.03 1.68
C ILE A 41 -0.01 4.54 1.58
N GLY A 42 0.58 3.73 2.45
CA GLY A 42 0.31 2.31 2.56
C GLY A 42 -1.16 1.96 2.81
N TYR A 43 -1.95 2.81 3.46
CA TYR A 43 -3.39 2.60 3.63
C TYR A 43 -4.10 2.60 2.27
N ASN A 44 -3.92 3.66 1.48
CA ASN A 44 -4.52 3.75 0.15
C ASN A 44 -3.95 2.70 -0.80
N TYR A 45 -2.66 2.39 -0.71
CA TYR A 45 -2.05 1.31 -1.50
C TYR A 45 -2.78 -0.02 -1.26
N GLU A 46 -2.99 -0.40 -0.01
CA GLU A 46 -3.69 -1.64 0.34
C GLU A 46 -5.16 -1.60 -0.06
N MET A 47 -5.84 -0.47 0.17
CA MET A 47 -7.25 -0.28 -0.22
C MET A 47 -7.47 -0.42 -1.72
N LEU A 48 -6.60 0.18 -2.55
CA LEU A 48 -6.67 0.09 -4.01
C LEU A 48 -6.40 -1.34 -4.50
N LYS A 49 -5.40 -2.02 -3.95
CA LYS A 49 -5.13 -3.44 -4.28
C LYS A 49 -6.34 -4.32 -3.97
N LEU A 50 -6.94 -4.11 -2.81
CA LEU A 50 -8.09 -4.90 -2.37
C LEU A 50 -9.32 -4.62 -3.23
N TYR A 51 -9.58 -3.36 -3.57
CA TYR A 51 -10.66 -2.98 -4.48
C TYR A 51 -10.51 -3.66 -5.84
N ALA A 52 -9.34 -3.57 -6.46
CA ALA A 52 -9.09 -4.19 -7.75
C ALA A 52 -9.24 -5.72 -7.67
N TRP A 53 -8.64 -6.36 -6.66
CA TRP A 53 -8.74 -7.80 -6.48
C TRP A 53 -10.20 -8.26 -6.33
N GLN A 54 -11.00 -7.57 -5.51
CA GLN A 54 -12.42 -7.91 -5.28
C GLN A 54 -13.30 -7.62 -6.49
N THR A 55 -12.88 -6.69 -7.36
CA THR A 55 -13.58 -6.39 -8.63
C THR A 55 -13.02 -7.17 -9.83
N GLY A 56 -12.07 -8.10 -9.59
CA GLY A 56 -11.49 -8.96 -10.62
C GLY A 56 -10.47 -8.28 -11.51
N LYS A 57 -9.90 -7.14 -11.07
CA LYS A 57 -8.90 -6.37 -11.81
C LYS A 57 -7.50 -6.53 -11.20
N GLN A 58 -6.48 -6.32 -12.03
CA GLN A 58 -5.11 -6.09 -11.57
C GLN A 58 -4.91 -4.61 -11.26
N THR A 59 -3.83 -4.25 -10.57
CA THR A 59 -3.51 -2.83 -10.32
C THR A 59 -2.08 -2.49 -10.67
N ASP A 60 -1.92 -1.29 -11.27
CA ASP A 60 -0.66 -0.58 -11.31
C ASP A 60 -0.79 0.69 -10.47
N ILE A 61 -0.05 0.76 -9.37
CA ILE A 61 -0.12 1.88 -8.42
C ILE A 61 1.19 2.66 -8.46
N PHE A 62 1.08 3.94 -8.77
CA PHE A 62 2.20 4.88 -8.87
C PHE A 62 2.10 5.96 -7.80
N LEU A 63 3.26 6.57 -7.48
CA LEU A 63 3.30 7.79 -6.68
C LEU A 63 3.56 8.97 -7.61
N GLY A 64 2.84 10.07 -7.41
CA GLY A 64 3.03 11.24 -8.25
C GLY A 64 2.39 12.51 -7.71
N GLY A 65 2.55 13.60 -8.46
CA GLY A 65 2.02 14.90 -8.15
C GLY A 65 0.78 15.28 -8.97
N GLU A 66 0.51 16.59 -9.08
CA GLU A 66 -0.67 17.14 -9.77
C GLU A 66 -0.68 16.89 -11.29
N GLU A 67 0.47 16.59 -11.90
CA GLU A 67 0.59 16.27 -13.32
C GLU A 67 -0.26 15.08 -13.79
N TYR A 68 -0.73 14.24 -12.87
CA TYR A 68 -1.57 13.09 -13.19
C TYR A 68 -3.05 13.40 -13.47
N LEU A 69 -3.48 14.66 -13.28
CA LEU A 69 -4.86 15.05 -13.58
C LEU A 69 -5.16 15.06 -15.08
N ASP A 70 -4.19 15.50 -15.88
CA ASP A 70 -4.31 15.41 -17.35
C ASP A 70 -4.37 13.94 -17.79
N SER A 71 -3.63 13.07 -17.10
CA SER A 71 -3.65 11.63 -17.33
C SER A 71 -4.99 11.00 -16.95
N LEU A 72 -5.66 11.50 -15.91
CA LEU A 72 -7.02 11.07 -15.53
C LEU A 72 -8.03 11.44 -16.62
N SER A 73 -8.00 12.69 -17.12
CA SER A 73 -8.90 13.18 -18.16
C SER A 73 -8.71 12.47 -19.51
N SER A 74 -7.48 12.01 -19.79
CA SER A 74 -7.15 11.26 -21.02
C SER A 74 -7.40 9.76 -20.90
N GLY A 75 -7.72 9.24 -19.72
CA GLY A 75 -7.90 7.82 -19.47
C GLY A 75 -6.57 7.03 -19.34
N ALA A 76 -5.43 7.73 -19.24
CA ALA A 76 -4.14 7.06 -18.99
C ALA A 76 -4.00 6.60 -17.52
N VAL A 77 -4.78 7.20 -16.62
CA VAL A 77 -4.93 6.84 -15.20
C VAL A 77 -6.41 6.73 -14.88
N ASP A 78 -6.80 5.75 -14.09
CA ASP A 78 -8.17 5.45 -13.74
C ASP A 78 -8.59 6.09 -12.42
N ILE A 79 -7.70 6.08 -11.42
CA ILE A 79 -7.94 6.63 -10.08
C ILE A 79 -6.76 7.49 -9.65
N VAL A 80 -7.06 8.69 -9.15
CA VAL A 80 -6.10 9.54 -8.43
C VAL A 80 -6.54 9.69 -6.99
N VAL A 81 -5.65 9.43 -6.03
CA VAL A 81 -5.91 9.61 -4.60
C VAL A 81 -5.41 10.97 -4.17
N LEU A 82 -6.32 11.80 -3.65
CA LEU A 82 -6.03 13.15 -3.16
C LEU A 82 -6.54 13.33 -1.73
N PRO A 83 -6.00 14.29 -0.95
CA PRO A 83 -6.60 14.72 0.29
C PRO A 83 -8.04 15.20 0.07
N SER A 84 -9.00 14.83 0.93
CA SER A 84 -10.41 15.26 0.82
C SER A 84 -10.62 16.78 0.96
N THR A 85 -9.57 17.53 1.31
CA THR A 85 -9.55 18.98 1.36
C THR A 85 -9.10 19.62 0.04
N ASP A 86 -8.70 18.83 -0.94
CA ASP A 86 -8.25 19.34 -2.24
C ASP A 86 -9.42 19.94 -3.01
N SER A 87 -9.18 21.07 -3.66
CA SER A 87 -10.19 21.79 -4.44
C SER A 87 -10.69 21.01 -5.66
N LEU A 88 -9.88 20.10 -6.19
CA LEU A 88 -10.23 19.25 -7.34
C LEU A 88 -11.38 18.29 -7.06
N ILE A 89 -11.66 17.98 -5.80
CA ILE A 89 -12.82 17.17 -5.39
C ILE A 89 -14.15 17.85 -5.80
N TYR A 90 -14.13 19.16 -5.95
CA TYR A 90 -15.30 19.96 -6.35
C TYR A 90 -15.32 20.32 -7.84
N ASP A 91 -14.32 19.86 -8.61
CA ASP A 91 -14.30 20.07 -10.05
C ASP A 91 -15.39 19.22 -10.73
N LYS A 92 -16.20 19.86 -11.56
CA LYS A 92 -17.34 19.22 -12.25
C LYS A 92 -16.92 18.17 -13.29
N ASN A 93 -15.66 18.16 -13.68
CA ASN A 93 -15.11 17.20 -14.63
C ASN A 93 -14.75 15.87 -13.98
N PHE A 94 -14.76 15.78 -12.66
CA PHE A 94 -14.36 14.62 -11.90
C PHE A 94 -15.43 14.18 -10.92
N TYR A 95 -15.39 12.91 -10.55
CA TYR A 95 -16.15 12.36 -9.43
C TYR A 95 -15.21 11.97 -8.30
N ALA A 96 -15.55 12.38 -7.10
CA ALA A 96 -14.85 11.97 -5.88
C ALA A 96 -15.61 10.85 -5.18
N SER A 97 -14.86 9.90 -4.62
CA SER A 97 -15.42 8.91 -3.71
C SER A 97 -15.88 9.53 -2.38
N ALA A 98 -16.58 8.75 -1.57
CA ALA A 98 -16.70 9.04 -0.14
C ALA A 98 -15.30 9.20 0.48
N THR A 99 -15.20 10.06 1.50
CA THR A 99 -13.95 10.27 2.24
C THR A 99 -13.52 8.99 2.96
N LEU A 100 -12.28 8.60 2.79
CA LEU A 100 -11.67 7.45 3.42
C LEU A 100 -11.21 7.78 4.85
N ALA A 101 -10.82 6.77 5.62
CA ALA A 101 -10.45 6.90 7.03
C ALA A 101 -9.21 7.78 7.25
N ASP A 102 -8.33 7.91 6.27
CA ASP A 102 -7.15 8.78 6.29
C ASP A 102 -7.43 10.20 5.78
N SER A 103 -8.69 10.56 5.58
CA SER A 103 -9.14 11.84 5.03
C SER A 103 -8.72 12.07 3.58
N SER A 104 -8.50 11.01 2.82
CA SER A 104 -8.34 11.06 1.37
C SER A 104 -9.65 10.77 0.65
N SER A 105 -9.68 11.03 -0.66
CA SER A 105 -10.74 10.60 -1.58
C SER A 105 -10.11 10.10 -2.87
N TRP A 106 -10.76 9.16 -3.52
CA TRP A 106 -10.41 8.64 -4.82
C TRP A 106 -11.15 9.43 -5.90
N ILE A 107 -10.41 9.97 -6.83
CA ILE A 107 -10.92 10.82 -7.91
C ILE A 107 -10.86 10.05 -9.21
N ILE A 108 -11.95 10.07 -9.97
CA ILE A 108 -12.06 9.46 -11.30
C ILE A 108 -12.63 10.46 -12.32
N ASP A 109 -12.44 10.19 -13.61
CA ASP A 109 -13.04 11.01 -14.67
C ASP A 109 -14.58 11.02 -14.55
N GLY A 110 -15.18 12.19 -14.67
CA GLY A 110 -16.61 12.41 -14.54
C GLY A 110 -17.47 11.73 -15.63
N LYS A 111 -16.85 11.18 -16.68
CA LYS A 111 -17.53 10.32 -17.66
C LYS A 111 -17.81 8.93 -17.11
N LEU A 112 -17.02 8.44 -16.14
CA LEU A 112 -17.07 7.08 -15.61
C LEU A 112 -18.16 6.91 -14.54
N THR A 113 -19.41 7.20 -14.89
CA THR A 113 -20.54 7.20 -13.94
C THR A 113 -20.83 5.84 -13.34
N ALA A 114 -20.69 4.76 -14.11
CA ALA A 114 -20.88 3.39 -13.61
C ALA A 114 -19.78 3.01 -12.63
N SER A 115 -18.50 3.27 -12.97
CA SER A 115 -17.37 3.00 -12.07
C SER A 115 -17.46 3.82 -10.78
N HIS A 116 -17.87 5.08 -10.86
CA HIS A 116 -18.10 5.89 -9.66
C HIS A 116 -19.13 5.27 -8.73
N ARG A 117 -20.23 4.78 -9.28
CA ARG A 117 -21.30 4.13 -8.51
C ARG A 117 -20.79 2.81 -7.88
N GLU A 118 -20.14 1.96 -8.67
CA GLU A 118 -19.57 0.69 -8.19
C GLU A 118 -18.55 0.90 -7.08
N MET A 119 -17.64 1.86 -7.26
CA MET A 119 -16.62 2.22 -6.28
C MET A 119 -17.24 2.66 -4.97
N ASN A 120 -18.25 3.55 -5.00
CA ASN A 120 -18.91 4.02 -3.78
C ASN A 120 -19.77 2.93 -3.12
N ILE A 121 -20.40 2.05 -3.88
CA ILE A 121 -21.11 0.88 -3.35
C ILE A 121 -20.10 -0.03 -2.64
N TRP A 122 -18.97 -0.34 -3.29
CA TRP A 122 -17.93 -1.16 -2.69
C TRP A 122 -17.41 -0.53 -1.39
N LEU A 123 -17.02 0.75 -1.41
CA LEU A 123 -16.55 1.47 -0.24
C LEU A 123 -17.57 1.43 0.91
N SER A 124 -18.86 1.67 0.61
CA SER A 124 -19.91 1.69 1.64
C SER A 124 -20.09 0.33 2.32
N HIS A 125 -20.00 -0.75 1.57
CA HIS A 125 -20.04 -2.11 2.10
C HIS A 125 -18.75 -2.46 2.84
N PHE A 126 -17.61 -2.06 2.29
CA PHE A 126 -16.31 -2.39 2.86
C PHE A 126 -16.05 -1.66 4.18
N PHE A 127 -16.45 -0.40 4.31
CA PHE A 127 -16.25 0.41 5.51
C PHE A 127 -16.87 -0.18 6.80
N VAL A 128 -17.87 -1.03 6.69
CA VAL A 128 -18.52 -1.67 7.85
C VAL A 128 -17.93 -3.04 8.19
N THR A 129 -16.95 -3.52 7.44
CA THR A 129 -16.31 -4.84 7.65
C THR A 129 -15.26 -4.80 8.74
N ASP A 130 -15.02 -5.96 9.38
CA ASP A 130 -13.89 -6.12 10.30
C ASP A 130 -12.55 -6.04 9.58
N GLU A 131 -12.50 -6.40 8.29
CA GLU A 131 -11.30 -6.29 7.46
C GLU A 131 -10.88 -4.83 7.30
N HIS A 132 -11.80 -3.93 6.93
CA HIS A 132 -11.53 -2.50 6.88
C HIS A 132 -11.09 -1.95 8.24
N LYS A 133 -11.78 -2.33 9.32
CA LYS A 133 -11.39 -1.92 10.67
C LYS A 133 -9.97 -2.34 11.01
N ASN A 134 -9.58 -3.57 10.67
CA ASN A 134 -8.22 -4.06 10.86
C ASN A 134 -7.19 -3.25 10.05
N ILE A 135 -7.52 -2.89 8.79
CA ILE A 135 -6.67 -2.04 7.96
C ILE A 135 -6.49 -0.66 8.62
N VAL A 136 -7.60 -0.03 9.01
CA VAL A 136 -7.56 1.28 9.70
C VAL A 136 -6.73 1.19 11.00
N GLU A 137 -6.93 0.19 11.83
CA GLU A 137 -6.16 0.00 13.07
C GLU A 137 -4.66 -0.22 12.82
N ARG A 138 -4.27 -0.81 11.70
CA ARG A 138 -2.86 -1.00 11.32
C ARG A 138 -2.21 0.31 10.88
N PHE A 139 -2.93 1.14 10.12
CA PHE A 139 -2.37 2.34 9.50
C PHE A 139 -2.63 3.65 10.26
N THR A 140 -3.69 3.74 11.08
CA THR A 140 -4.11 5.01 11.71
C THR A 140 -3.24 5.49 12.87
N PRO A 141 -2.64 4.67 13.72
CA PRO A 141 -1.72 5.27 14.67
C PRO A 141 -0.40 5.53 13.95
N ALA A 142 -0.17 6.79 13.63
CA ALA A 142 1.11 7.23 13.11
C ALA A 142 2.24 6.39 13.70
N TYR A 143 3.02 5.81 12.87
CA TYR A 143 4.20 5.00 13.04
C TYR A 143 5.15 5.48 14.14
N GLU A 144 4.72 5.42 15.39
CA GLU A 144 5.55 5.69 16.56
C GLU A 144 5.58 4.44 17.48
N PRO A 145 6.13 3.31 17.00
CA PRO A 145 6.14 2.08 17.78
C PRO A 145 6.86 2.25 19.13
N PHE A 146 7.83 3.17 19.21
CA PHE A 146 8.58 3.43 20.43
C PHE A 146 7.83 4.32 21.45
N LYS A 147 6.99 5.24 20.99
CA LYS A 147 6.12 6.04 21.89
C LYS A 147 5.10 5.16 22.63
N ARG A 148 4.72 4.05 22.04
CA ARG A 148 3.75 3.09 22.57
C ARG A 148 4.33 2.19 23.65
N VAL A 149 5.63 1.85 23.57
CA VAL A 149 6.32 1.06 24.60
C VAL A 149 6.34 1.81 25.92
N SER A 150 6.47 3.15 25.91
CA SER A 150 6.52 3.98 27.12
C SER A 150 5.18 4.08 27.86
N THR A 151 4.03 3.75 27.23
CA THR A 151 2.70 3.85 27.85
C THR A 151 2.23 2.56 28.51
N GLY A 152 3.03 1.51 28.54
CA GLY A 152 2.73 0.22 29.18
C GLY A 152 1.61 -0.59 28.51
N ARG A 153 1.03 -0.11 27.40
CA ARG A 153 0.05 -0.89 26.63
C ARG A 153 0.77 -1.95 25.79
N LYS A 154 0.42 -3.22 25.98
CA LYS A 154 0.85 -4.31 25.10
C LYS A 154 0.15 -4.16 23.75
N TYR A 155 0.86 -3.62 22.77
CA TYR A 155 0.37 -3.64 21.40
C TYR A 155 0.70 -4.99 20.75
N LYS A 156 -0.29 -5.55 20.08
CA LYS A 156 -0.16 -6.83 19.38
C LYS A 156 0.77 -6.69 18.16
N ASN A 157 0.76 -5.54 17.51
CA ASN A 157 1.46 -5.26 16.27
C ASN A 157 2.56 -4.20 16.45
N ILE A 158 3.72 -4.42 15.82
CA ILE A 158 4.85 -3.48 15.74
C ILE A 158 4.64 -2.53 14.55
N SER A 159 4.15 -3.08 13.44
CA SER A 159 3.96 -2.38 12.17
C SER A 159 2.69 -2.87 11.44
N PRO A 160 2.25 -2.17 10.39
CA PRO A 160 1.19 -2.66 9.50
C PRO A 160 1.55 -3.96 8.76
N TYR A 161 2.84 -4.29 8.70
CA TYR A 161 3.39 -5.39 7.89
C TYR A 161 3.85 -6.58 8.74
N ASP A 162 3.39 -6.71 9.97
CA ASP A 162 3.85 -7.73 10.93
C ASP A 162 3.75 -9.17 10.42
N GLU A 163 2.73 -9.48 9.62
CA GLU A 163 2.58 -10.81 9.02
C GLU A 163 3.68 -11.08 7.99
N LEU A 164 3.94 -10.11 7.10
CA LEU A 164 5.03 -10.19 6.13
C LEU A 164 6.38 -10.26 6.83
N ILE A 165 6.59 -9.41 7.83
CA ILE A 165 7.84 -9.38 8.61
C ILE A 165 8.07 -10.73 9.29
N SER A 166 7.05 -11.33 9.89
CA SER A 166 7.15 -12.65 10.53
C SER A 166 7.51 -13.74 9.50
N LYS A 167 6.79 -13.78 8.37
CA LYS A 167 7.01 -14.71 7.26
C LYS A 167 8.45 -14.66 6.73
N TYR A 168 8.99 -13.46 6.55
CA TYR A 168 10.31 -13.27 5.95
C TYR A 168 11.45 -13.31 6.96
N ALA A 169 11.24 -12.94 8.22
CA ALA A 169 12.21 -13.13 9.29
C ALA A 169 12.51 -14.62 9.52
N GLU A 170 11.48 -15.47 9.47
CA GLU A 170 11.65 -16.92 9.57
C GLU A 170 12.58 -17.48 8.48
N LYS A 171 12.47 -16.99 7.24
CA LYS A 171 13.36 -17.40 6.13
C LYS A 171 14.83 -17.04 6.37
N LEU A 172 15.11 -15.97 7.11
CA LEU A 172 16.48 -15.60 7.53
C LEU A 172 16.94 -16.32 8.79
N GLY A 173 16.04 -17.01 9.49
CA GLY A 173 16.28 -17.53 10.82
C GLY A 173 16.43 -16.43 11.88
N TRP A 174 15.84 -15.24 11.63
CA TRP A 174 15.86 -14.08 12.52
C TRP A 174 14.59 -14.02 13.37
N LYS A 175 14.71 -13.28 14.50
CA LYS A 175 13.52 -12.87 15.24
C LYS A 175 12.76 -11.79 14.45
N ARG A 176 11.43 -11.81 14.51
CA ARG A 176 10.55 -10.83 13.87
C ARG A 176 10.95 -9.39 14.23
N GLU A 177 11.23 -9.14 15.51
CA GLU A 177 11.58 -7.83 16.04
C GLU A 177 12.87 -7.28 15.40
N MET A 178 13.77 -8.15 15.00
CA MET A 178 15.02 -7.75 14.37
C MET A 178 14.80 -7.27 12.94
N LEU A 179 14.03 -8.01 12.12
CA LEU A 179 13.69 -7.54 10.79
C LEU A 179 12.82 -6.27 10.85
N ALA A 180 11.91 -6.19 11.82
CA ALA A 180 11.11 -4.99 12.06
C ALA A 180 11.98 -3.77 12.40
N ALA A 181 13.01 -3.95 13.24
CA ALA A 181 13.95 -2.88 13.61
C ALA A 181 14.76 -2.40 12.40
N LEU A 182 15.18 -3.32 11.52
CA LEU A 182 15.86 -2.97 10.29
C LEU A 182 14.95 -2.16 9.36
N ILE A 183 13.72 -2.61 9.11
CA ILE A 183 12.75 -1.86 8.28
C ILE A 183 12.46 -0.48 8.89
N TRP A 184 12.33 -0.40 10.21
CA TRP A 184 12.15 0.88 10.88
C TRP A 184 13.33 1.83 10.65
N GLN A 185 14.56 1.33 10.71
CA GLN A 185 15.76 2.12 10.47
C GLN A 185 15.82 2.62 9.02
N GLU A 186 15.42 1.79 8.06
CA GLU A 186 15.49 2.12 6.63
C GLU A 186 14.41 3.09 6.19
N SER A 187 13.15 2.86 6.59
CA SER A 187 12.00 3.58 6.02
C SER A 187 10.99 4.12 7.03
N LYS A 188 11.11 3.79 8.32
CA LYS A 188 10.05 4.01 9.31
C LYS A 188 8.72 3.33 8.93
N PHE A 189 8.79 2.17 8.27
CA PHE A 189 7.67 1.42 7.67
C PHE A 189 6.93 2.17 6.55
N ARG A 190 7.53 3.12 5.89
CA ARG A 190 6.94 3.89 4.80
C ARG A 190 7.28 3.25 3.47
N ILE A 191 6.26 2.80 2.72
CA ILE A 191 6.46 2.17 1.41
C ILE A 191 6.97 3.17 0.36
N GLU A 192 6.61 4.43 0.51
CA GLU A 192 6.99 5.53 -0.38
C GLU A 192 8.38 6.10 -0.11
N ALA A 193 9.07 5.61 0.93
CA ALA A 193 10.37 6.15 1.30
C ALA A 193 11.36 6.06 0.13
N LYS A 194 11.95 7.21 -0.22
CA LYS A 194 12.96 7.30 -1.28
C LYS A 194 14.17 8.08 -0.78
N SER A 195 15.35 7.47 -0.90
CA SER A 195 16.59 8.13 -0.52
C SER A 195 17.12 9.02 -1.63
N ARG A 196 18.01 9.98 -1.28
CA ARG A 196 18.72 10.82 -2.27
C ARG A 196 19.52 10.01 -3.29
N ARG A 197 19.92 8.78 -2.96
CA ARG A 197 20.65 7.87 -3.85
C ARG A 197 19.74 6.96 -4.67
N GLY A 198 18.40 7.09 -4.53
CA GLY A 198 17.43 6.33 -5.29
C GLY A 198 17.05 4.98 -4.69
N ALA A 199 17.38 4.70 -3.42
CA ALA A 199 16.83 3.54 -2.73
C ALA A 199 15.35 3.75 -2.41
N VAL A 200 14.53 2.70 -2.50
CA VAL A 200 13.05 2.78 -2.46
C VAL A 200 12.45 1.75 -1.51
N GLY A 201 11.36 2.15 -0.85
CA GLY A 201 10.45 1.27 -0.14
C GLY A 201 10.89 0.90 1.26
N LEU A 202 10.23 -0.10 1.82
CA LEU A 202 10.37 -0.52 3.23
C LEU A 202 11.81 -0.85 3.61
N MET A 203 12.53 -1.56 2.77
CA MET A 203 13.91 -2.02 3.00
C MET A 203 14.94 -1.19 2.23
N GLN A 204 14.56 -0.03 1.69
CA GLN A 204 15.44 0.88 0.95
C GLN A 204 16.32 0.16 -0.09
N MET A 205 15.66 -0.63 -0.93
CA MET A 205 16.35 -1.37 -2.00
C MET A 205 16.68 -0.46 -3.18
N MET A 206 17.90 -0.58 -3.67
CA MET A 206 18.26 0.05 -4.95
C MET A 206 17.56 -0.70 -6.09
N PRO A 207 16.87 -0.02 -7.05
CA PRO A 207 16.11 -0.69 -8.14
C PRO A 207 16.92 -1.75 -8.89
N ARG A 208 18.18 -1.44 -9.23
CA ARG A 208 19.06 -2.39 -9.90
C ARG A 208 19.36 -3.64 -9.04
N THR A 209 19.45 -3.49 -7.73
CA THR A 209 19.66 -4.63 -6.83
C THR A 209 18.36 -5.42 -6.70
N ALA A 210 17.23 -4.75 -6.53
CA ALA A 210 15.92 -5.36 -6.38
C ALA A 210 15.55 -6.23 -7.58
N SER A 211 15.74 -5.73 -8.80
CA SER A 211 15.50 -6.49 -10.03
C SER A 211 16.35 -7.78 -10.12
N ARG A 212 17.59 -7.78 -9.59
CA ARG A 212 18.41 -8.99 -9.50
C ARG A 212 17.89 -10.00 -8.48
N PHE A 213 17.06 -9.57 -7.55
CA PHE A 213 16.43 -10.37 -6.53
C PHE A 213 14.90 -10.45 -6.72
N GLU A 214 14.45 -10.39 -7.97
CA GLU A 214 13.07 -10.67 -8.40
C GLU A 214 12.03 -9.73 -7.74
N ALA A 215 12.31 -8.42 -7.74
CA ALA A 215 11.31 -7.41 -7.39
C ALA A 215 11.24 -6.38 -8.52
N ASP A 216 10.05 -6.23 -9.06
CA ASP A 216 9.73 -5.28 -10.11
C ASP A 216 9.03 -4.05 -9.55
N ASN A 217 8.19 -4.22 -8.52
CA ASN A 217 7.49 -3.14 -7.84
C ASN A 217 8.01 -2.93 -6.41
N LEU A 218 8.87 -1.94 -6.21
CA LEU A 218 9.44 -1.63 -4.90
C LEU A 218 8.47 -0.90 -3.94
N LEU A 219 7.32 -0.46 -4.42
CA LEU A 219 6.24 0.05 -3.57
C LEU A 219 5.41 -1.09 -2.96
N ASP A 220 5.42 -2.27 -3.58
CA ASP A 220 4.76 -3.44 -3.00
C ASP A 220 5.52 -3.90 -1.75
N PRO A 221 4.87 -3.93 -0.58
CA PRO A 221 5.50 -4.32 0.67
C PRO A 221 6.12 -5.71 0.63
N GLU A 222 5.42 -6.67 0.01
CA GLU A 222 5.87 -8.06 -0.03
C GLU A 222 7.06 -8.22 -0.98
N GLU A 223 7.01 -7.65 -2.18
CA GLU A 223 8.12 -7.71 -3.13
C GLU A 223 9.38 -7.04 -2.56
N ASN A 224 9.22 -5.87 -1.93
CA ASN A 224 10.32 -5.13 -1.34
C ASN A 224 11.01 -5.91 -0.21
N ILE A 225 10.24 -6.45 0.74
CA ILE A 225 10.78 -7.26 1.84
C ILE A 225 11.38 -8.55 1.31
N ALA A 226 10.70 -9.23 0.37
CA ALA A 226 11.16 -10.50 -0.19
C ALA A 226 12.52 -10.36 -0.89
N ALA A 227 12.67 -9.33 -1.75
CA ALA A 227 13.93 -9.06 -2.43
C ALA A 227 15.07 -8.75 -1.46
N ALA A 228 14.81 -7.93 -0.44
CA ALA A 228 15.80 -7.61 0.58
C ALA A 228 16.22 -8.85 1.38
N VAL A 229 15.27 -9.72 1.72
CA VAL A 229 15.57 -10.97 2.43
C VAL A 229 16.38 -11.93 1.56
N ARG A 230 16.09 -12.05 0.26
CA ARG A 230 16.92 -12.82 -0.68
C ARG A 230 18.34 -12.25 -0.77
N TYR A 231 18.46 -10.93 -0.83
CA TYR A 231 19.76 -10.25 -0.82
C TYR A 231 20.54 -10.51 0.47
N LEU A 232 19.90 -10.37 1.64
CA LEU A 232 20.53 -10.65 2.95
C LEU A 232 20.97 -12.11 3.06
N SER A 233 20.12 -13.06 2.63
CA SER A 233 20.48 -14.49 2.59
C SER A 233 21.68 -14.74 1.70
N HIS A 234 21.74 -14.07 0.54
CA HIS A 234 22.90 -14.16 -0.35
C HIS A 234 24.18 -13.64 0.33
N LEU A 235 24.11 -12.49 1.00
CA LEU A 235 25.24 -11.95 1.76
C LEU A 235 25.69 -12.92 2.86
N GLN A 236 24.76 -13.47 3.65
CA GLN A 236 25.08 -14.45 4.68
C GLN A 236 25.82 -15.67 4.10
N SER A 237 25.39 -16.16 2.92
CA SER A 237 26.04 -17.27 2.26
C SER A 237 27.48 -16.95 1.79
N MET A 238 27.70 -15.72 1.34
CA MET A 238 29.02 -15.28 0.87
C MET A 238 30.05 -15.15 2.00
N PHE A 239 29.63 -14.62 3.14
CA PHE A 239 30.56 -14.35 4.23
C PHE A 239 30.93 -15.61 5.04
N ARG A 240 30.23 -16.73 4.85
CA ARG A 240 30.52 -18.04 5.50
C ARG A 240 31.02 -17.88 6.94
N ILE A 241 30.33 -17.08 7.73
CA ILE A 241 30.71 -16.89 9.14
C ILE A 241 30.39 -18.17 9.87
N TYR A 242 31.40 -18.93 10.18
CA TYR A 242 31.31 -20.15 10.99
C TYR A 242 31.32 -19.74 12.47
N THR A 243 30.16 -19.39 12.99
CA THR A 243 29.99 -19.26 14.44
C THR A 243 28.78 -20.08 14.87
N GLU A 244 28.94 -20.77 16.00
CA GLU A 244 27.83 -21.51 16.63
C GLU A 244 26.84 -20.55 17.26
N ASP A 245 27.26 -19.31 17.55
CA ASP A 245 26.39 -18.27 18.11
C ASP A 245 25.82 -17.37 17.00
N ARG A 246 24.51 -17.55 16.75
CA ARG A 246 23.76 -16.71 15.78
C ARG A 246 23.80 -15.21 16.12
N ALA A 247 24.04 -14.85 17.39
CA ALA A 247 24.14 -13.44 17.80
C ALA A 247 25.43 -12.78 17.29
N GLU A 248 26.51 -13.55 17.08
CA GLU A 248 27.75 -13.06 16.48
C GLU A 248 27.64 -12.85 14.96
N LEU A 249 26.79 -13.62 14.28
CA LEU A 249 26.54 -13.45 12.84
C LEU A 249 25.90 -12.10 12.49
N MET A 250 25.44 -11.35 13.48
CA MET A 250 24.59 -10.18 13.30
C MET A 250 25.23 -8.89 13.84
N LYS A 251 26.50 -8.94 14.22
CA LYS A 251 27.33 -7.77 14.51
C LYS A 251 28.02 -7.25 13.26
#